data_dc8ef20a65ba8adb02dcbd51f8d50a5e
#
_entry.id   dc8ef20a65ba8adb02dcbd51f8d50a5e
#
_cell.length_a   1.000
_cell.length_b   1.000
_cell.length_c   1.000
_cell.angle_alpha   90.00
_cell.angle_beta   90.00
_cell.angle_gamma   90.00
#
_symmetry.space_group_name_H-M   'P 1'
#
loop_
_entity.id
_entity.type
_entity.pdbx_description
1 polymer ?
#
loop_
_entity_poly.entity_id
_entity_poly.type
_entity_poly.pdbx_seq_one_letter_code
_entity_poly.pdbx_strand_id
1 'polypeptide(L)'
;MKVDPPALGRRVASRYTIHERRPDVFRLAKELGVDIVEVENPPPAQPGLRSEYRPDPPQIILYRDPLDQLMAAIHANQRFDLLAIRMDDLHIAHELFHHLEKGGRFGPLRPEEIETAAHAFAQALLDTPFHPTEVEQVLG
;
A
#
# COMPACT_ATOMS: atom_id res chain seq x y z
N MET A 1 9.93 -23.54 -8.45
CA MET A 1 10.66 -22.28 -8.69
C MET A 1 10.36 -21.30 -7.58
N LYS A 2 11.40 -20.72 -7.00
CA LYS A 2 11.24 -19.77 -5.89
C LYS A 2 10.76 -18.41 -6.42
N VAL A 3 9.71 -17.87 -5.84
CA VAL A 3 9.23 -16.55 -6.20
C VAL A 3 10.11 -15.49 -5.53
N ASP A 4 10.53 -14.48 -6.29
CA ASP A 4 11.18 -13.29 -5.75
C ASP A 4 10.09 -12.27 -5.41
N PRO A 5 9.78 -12.04 -4.11
CA PRO A 5 8.66 -11.18 -3.76
C PRO A 5 8.76 -9.75 -4.28
N PRO A 6 9.92 -9.05 -4.20
CA PRO A 6 9.99 -7.71 -4.78
C PRO A 6 9.77 -7.70 -6.30
N ALA A 7 10.33 -8.66 -7.01
CA ALA A 7 10.15 -8.76 -8.46
C ALA A 7 8.69 -9.05 -8.82
N LEU A 8 8.01 -9.88 -8.02
CA LEU A 8 6.59 -10.15 -8.21
C LEU A 8 5.77 -8.86 -8.07
N GLY A 9 6.02 -8.09 -7.01
CA GLY A 9 5.30 -6.84 -6.79
C GLY A 9 5.47 -5.88 -7.96
N ARG A 10 6.70 -5.70 -8.42
CA ARG A 10 6.99 -4.82 -9.57
C ARG A 10 6.32 -5.30 -10.84
N ARG A 11 6.33 -6.60 -11.10
CA ARG A 11 5.72 -7.18 -12.30
C ARG A 11 4.21 -6.99 -12.29
N VAL A 12 3.56 -7.20 -11.15
CA VAL A 12 2.13 -6.99 -11.02
C VAL A 12 1.79 -5.52 -11.23
N ALA A 13 2.58 -4.61 -10.65
CA ALA A 13 2.38 -3.16 -10.82
C ALA A 13 2.45 -2.75 -12.29
N SER A 14 3.34 -3.35 -13.07
CA SER A 14 3.52 -2.99 -14.49
C SER A 14 2.25 -3.18 -15.32
N ARG A 15 1.34 -4.05 -14.89
CA ARG A 15 0.07 -4.27 -15.56
C ARG A 15 -0.84 -3.05 -15.51
N TYR A 16 -0.68 -2.22 -14.49
CA TYR A 16 -1.53 -1.05 -14.25
C TYR A 16 -0.86 0.27 -14.64
N THR A 17 0.41 0.23 -15.04
CA THR A 17 1.16 1.43 -15.42
C THR A 17 1.41 1.52 -16.93
N ILE A 18 0.83 0.62 -17.72
CA ILE A 18 1.03 0.59 -19.18
C ILE A 18 0.55 1.88 -19.84
N HIS A 19 -0.61 2.39 -19.42
CA HIS A 19 -1.22 3.57 -20.03
C HIS A 19 -1.08 4.82 -19.17
N GLU A 20 -0.67 4.67 -17.91
CA GLU A 20 -0.65 5.77 -16.96
C GLU A 20 0.49 5.53 -15.97
N ARG A 21 1.45 6.45 -15.93
CA ARG A 21 2.65 6.29 -15.11
C ARG A 21 2.35 6.20 -13.61
N ARG A 22 1.40 7.01 -13.13
CA ARG A 22 0.95 7.01 -11.74
C ARG A 22 -0.57 6.91 -11.73
N PRO A 23 -1.11 5.69 -11.77
CA PRO A 23 -2.56 5.54 -11.83
C PRO A 23 -3.23 6.10 -10.58
N ASP A 24 -4.46 6.59 -10.77
CA ASP A 24 -5.32 6.99 -9.66
C ASP A 24 -5.75 5.73 -8.90
N VAL A 25 -5.24 5.56 -7.68
CA VAL A 25 -5.51 4.35 -6.89
C VAL A 25 -6.96 4.24 -6.45
N PHE A 26 -7.65 5.37 -6.27
CA PHE A 26 -9.09 5.34 -5.94
C PHE A 26 -9.89 4.79 -7.11
N ARG A 27 -9.59 5.25 -8.33
CA ARG A 27 -10.22 4.72 -9.52
C ARG A 27 -9.89 3.25 -9.74
N LEU A 28 -8.62 2.88 -9.54
CA LEU A 28 -8.19 1.49 -9.70
C LEU A 28 -8.90 0.58 -8.72
N ALA A 29 -9.03 1.00 -7.45
CA ALA A 29 -9.78 0.23 -6.45
C ALA A 29 -11.22 0.02 -6.90
N LYS A 30 -11.87 1.06 -7.39
CA LYS A 30 -13.25 0.98 -7.87
C LYS A 30 -13.37 0.00 -9.04
N GLU A 31 -12.45 0.07 -9.99
CA GLU A 31 -12.42 -0.84 -11.14
C GLU A 31 -12.23 -2.30 -10.71
N LEU A 32 -11.48 -2.52 -9.63
CA LEU A 32 -11.25 -3.86 -9.07
C LEU A 32 -12.35 -4.32 -8.12
N GLY A 33 -13.37 -3.50 -7.91
CA GLY A 33 -14.49 -3.84 -7.03
C GLY A 33 -14.17 -3.73 -5.55
N VAL A 34 -13.23 -2.88 -5.19
CA VAL A 34 -12.80 -2.68 -3.80
C VAL A 34 -13.25 -1.30 -3.32
N ASP A 35 -14.00 -1.26 -2.22
CA ASP A 35 -14.42 -0.01 -1.60
C ASP A 35 -13.33 0.52 -0.68
N ILE A 36 -13.19 1.85 -0.63
CA ILE A 36 -12.27 2.51 0.29
C ILE A 36 -13.09 3.21 1.35
N VAL A 37 -12.83 2.86 2.61
CA VAL A 37 -13.57 3.37 3.77
C VAL A 37 -12.60 4.07 4.70
N GLU A 38 -12.96 5.25 5.19
CA GLU A 38 -12.16 5.99 6.16
C GLU A 38 -12.79 5.87 7.54
N VAL A 39 -11.97 5.52 8.53
CA VAL A 39 -12.35 5.42 9.94
C VAL A 39 -11.34 6.21 10.75
N GLU A 40 -11.78 6.92 11.77
CA GLU A 40 -10.87 7.77 12.52
C GLU A 40 -9.82 6.99 13.30
N ASN A 41 -10.26 6.00 14.07
CA ASN A 41 -9.36 5.25 14.95
C ASN A 41 -9.32 3.76 14.61
N PRO A 42 -8.13 3.14 14.68
CA PRO A 42 -8.01 1.69 14.51
C PRO A 42 -8.54 0.95 15.74
N PRO A 43 -8.64 -0.39 15.65
CA PRO A 43 -9.01 -1.19 16.82
C PRO A 43 -8.06 -0.96 17.99
N PRO A 44 -8.56 -0.97 19.25
CA PRO A 44 -7.71 -0.72 20.41
C PRO A 44 -6.52 -1.67 20.55
N ALA A 45 -6.66 -2.91 20.04
CA ALA A 45 -5.57 -3.89 20.08
C ALA A 45 -4.44 -3.56 19.11
N GLN A 46 -4.67 -2.67 18.14
CA GLN A 46 -3.70 -2.29 17.12
C GLN A 46 -3.70 -0.76 16.92
N PRO A 47 -3.27 0.00 17.93
CA PRO A 47 -3.41 1.47 17.91
C PRO A 47 -2.58 2.15 16.81
N GLY A 48 -1.55 1.50 16.31
CA GLY A 48 -0.73 2.03 15.23
C GLY A 48 -1.13 1.58 13.84
N LEU A 49 -2.19 0.80 13.71
CA LEU A 49 -2.63 0.29 12.40
C LEU A 49 -3.14 1.45 11.54
N ARG A 50 -2.56 1.62 10.36
CA ARG A 50 -2.89 2.74 9.46
C ARG A 50 -3.85 2.34 8.36
N SER A 51 -3.82 1.08 7.93
CA SER A 51 -4.73 0.58 6.91
C SER A 51 -4.86 -0.93 7.03
N GLU A 52 -5.96 -1.46 6.48
CA GLU A 52 -6.12 -2.91 6.37
C GLU A 52 -7.01 -3.26 5.18
N TYR A 53 -6.83 -4.45 4.67
CA TYR A 53 -7.69 -5.01 3.64
C TYR A 53 -8.64 -6.04 4.26
N ARG A 54 -9.93 -5.94 3.94
CA ARG A 54 -10.95 -6.92 4.33
C ARG A 54 -11.57 -7.51 3.07
N PRO A 55 -11.61 -8.84 2.96
CA PRO A 55 -11.99 -9.49 1.71
C PRO A 55 -13.49 -9.63 1.45
N ASP A 56 -14.33 -9.56 2.46
CA ASP A 56 -15.74 -9.94 2.33
C ASP A 56 -16.67 -8.97 3.08
N PRO A 57 -17.24 -7.97 2.38
CA PRO A 57 -16.97 -7.58 0.99
C PRO A 57 -15.59 -6.93 0.83
N PRO A 58 -15.00 -6.95 -0.38
CA PRO A 58 -13.67 -6.37 -0.57
C PRO A 58 -13.66 -4.88 -0.23
N GLN A 59 -12.83 -4.51 0.76
CA GLN A 59 -12.71 -3.12 1.16
C GLN A 59 -11.33 -2.84 1.75
N ILE A 60 -10.88 -1.62 1.59
CA ILE A 60 -9.67 -1.10 2.19
C ILE A 60 -10.09 -0.06 3.22
N ILE A 61 -9.64 -0.23 4.46
CA ILE A 61 -9.95 0.70 5.54
C ILE A 61 -8.72 1.54 5.83
N LEU A 62 -8.89 2.85 5.80
CA LEU A 62 -7.85 3.81 6.16
C LEU A 62 -8.19 4.35 7.55
N TYR A 63 -7.24 4.26 8.48
CA TYR A 63 -7.39 4.78 9.83
C TYR A 63 -6.75 6.15 9.91
N ARG A 64 -7.58 7.20 9.96
CA ARG A 64 -7.13 8.58 9.80
C ARG A 64 -6.14 9.03 10.87
N ASP A 65 -6.38 8.67 12.13
CA ASP A 65 -5.54 9.17 13.22
C ASP A 65 -4.07 8.75 13.05
N PRO A 66 -3.72 7.46 12.94
CA PRO A 66 -2.33 7.08 12.72
C PRO A 66 -1.78 7.51 11.36
N LEU A 67 -2.62 7.57 10.31
CA LEU A 67 -2.17 8.07 9.00
C LEU A 67 -1.81 9.55 9.07
N ASP A 68 -2.63 10.36 9.71
CA ASP A 68 -2.38 11.79 9.85
C ASP A 68 -1.16 12.07 10.71
N GLN A 69 -0.92 11.24 11.74
CA GLN A 69 0.29 11.32 12.55
C GLN A 69 1.54 11.03 11.71
N LEU A 70 1.48 10.01 10.85
CA LEU A 70 2.57 9.69 9.94
C LEU A 70 2.84 10.85 8.98
N MET A 71 1.78 11.42 8.40
CA MET A 71 1.92 12.57 7.51
C MET A 71 2.57 13.76 8.20
N ALA A 72 2.14 14.07 9.43
CA ALA A 72 2.72 15.16 10.20
C ALA A 72 4.20 14.94 10.48
N ALA A 73 4.59 13.71 10.82
CA ALA A 73 5.97 13.36 11.06
C ALA A 73 6.83 13.48 9.79
N ILE A 74 6.28 13.06 8.66
CA ILE A 74 6.96 13.19 7.36
C ILE A 74 7.17 14.66 7.02
N HIS A 75 6.16 15.51 7.22
CA HIS A 75 6.26 16.95 6.98
C HIS A 75 7.33 17.61 7.84
N ALA A 76 7.56 17.09 9.04
CA ALA A 76 8.60 17.60 9.93
C ALA A 76 10.02 17.15 9.54
N ASN A 77 10.14 16.14 8.68
CA ASN A 77 11.42 15.57 8.28
C ASN A 77 11.79 15.98 6.86
N GLN A 78 12.74 16.91 6.73
CA GLN A 78 13.14 17.46 5.43
C GLN A 78 13.88 16.47 4.53
N ARG A 79 14.21 15.29 5.03
CA ARG A 79 14.90 14.26 4.26
C ARG A 79 14.04 13.74 3.10
N PHE A 80 12.72 13.77 3.27
CA PHE A 80 11.81 13.26 2.25
C PHE A 80 11.13 14.42 1.51
N ASP A 81 11.07 14.31 0.18
CA ASP A 81 10.32 15.24 -0.63
C ASP A 81 8.85 14.89 -0.57
N LEU A 82 8.11 15.65 0.20
CA LEU A 82 6.71 15.36 0.50
C LEU A 82 5.76 15.60 -0.66
N LEU A 83 6.18 16.41 -1.61
CA LEU A 83 5.37 16.64 -2.80
C LEU A 83 5.27 15.39 -3.67
N ALA A 84 6.24 14.47 -3.52
CA ALA A 84 6.28 13.23 -4.28
C ALA A 84 5.63 12.05 -3.54
N ILE A 85 5.31 12.20 -2.24
CA ILE A 85 4.81 11.09 -1.43
C ILE A 85 3.37 11.36 -0.99
N ARG A 86 2.46 10.48 -1.42
CA ARG A 86 1.06 10.50 -0.99
C ARG A 86 0.82 9.26 -0.15
N MET A 87 0.85 9.44 1.19
CA MET A 87 0.78 8.31 2.12
C MET A 87 -0.53 7.53 2.00
N ASP A 88 -1.65 8.21 1.80
CA ASP A 88 -2.92 7.52 1.59
C ASP A 88 -2.83 6.61 0.36
N ASP A 89 -2.29 7.14 -0.75
CA ASP A 89 -2.17 6.39 -1.99
C ASP A 89 -1.26 5.16 -1.81
N LEU A 90 -0.15 5.31 -1.09
CA LEU A 90 0.76 4.20 -0.82
C LEU A 90 0.08 3.10 -0.01
N HIS A 91 -0.70 3.48 1.00
CA HIS A 91 -1.42 2.50 1.81
C HIS A 91 -2.52 1.81 1.01
N ILE A 92 -3.26 2.56 0.19
CA ILE A 92 -4.27 1.97 -0.69
C ILE A 92 -3.62 0.99 -1.67
N ALA A 93 -2.51 1.37 -2.30
CA ALA A 93 -1.81 0.49 -3.23
C ALA A 93 -1.32 -0.79 -2.55
N HIS A 94 -0.77 -0.67 -1.34
CA HIS A 94 -0.33 -1.82 -0.55
C HIS A 94 -1.50 -2.80 -0.31
N GLU A 95 -2.64 -2.27 0.12
CA GLU A 95 -3.80 -3.12 0.40
C GLU A 95 -4.43 -3.68 -0.87
N LEU A 96 -4.34 -2.97 -2.01
CA LEU A 96 -4.78 -3.50 -3.29
C LEU A 96 -4.00 -4.76 -3.69
N PHE A 97 -2.73 -4.83 -3.37
CA PHE A 97 -1.97 -6.04 -3.63
C PHE A 97 -2.53 -7.23 -2.84
N HIS A 98 -2.93 -7.02 -1.60
CA HIS A 98 -3.58 -8.08 -0.81
C HIS A 98 -4.86 -8.57 -1.48
N HIS A 99 -5.63 -7.66 -2.08
CA HIS A 99 -6.82 -8.04 -2.85
C HIS A 99 -6.46 -8.91 -4.06
N LEU A 100 -5.43 -8.52 -4.81
CA LEU A 100 -4.99 -9.27 -5.99
C LEU A 100 -4.41 -10.63 -5.61
N GLU A 101 -3.62 -10.69 -4.53
CA GLU A 101 -3.00 -11.92 -4.05
C GLU A 101 -4.03 -12.93 -3.58
N LYS A 102 -5.11 -12.47 -2.99
CA LYS A 102 -6.15 -13.34 -2.45
C LYS A 102 -6.80 -14.25 -3.50
N GLY A 103 -6.74 -13.86 -4.76
CA GLY A 103 -7.22 -14.71 -5.87
C GLY A 103 -6.37 -15.94 -6.13
N GLY A 104 -5.24 -16.10 -5.43
CA GLY A 104 -4.36 -17.27 -5.57
C GLY A 104 -3.56 -17.32 -6.86
N ARG A 105 -3.48 -16.22 -7.60
CA ARG A 105 -2.82 -16.16 -8.92
C ARG A 105 -1.31 -16.29 -8.86
N PHE A 106 -0.72 -16.01 -7.70
CA PHE A 106 0.72 -15.91 -7.57
C PHE A 106 1.35 -17.13 -6.91
N GLY A 107 0.54 -18.17 -6.69
CA GLY A 107 0.97 -19.37 -6.01
C GLY A 107 1.03 -19.20 -4.49
N PRO A 108 1.48 -20.23 -3.76
CA PRO A 108 1.57 -20.14 -2.30
C PRO A 108 2.73 -19.23 -1.90
N LEU A 109 2.42 -18.20 -1.11
CA LEU A 109 3.39 -17.27 -0.56
C LEU A 109 3.27 -17.25 0.95
N ARG A 110 4.41 -17.12 1.64
CA ARG A 110 4.40 -16.92 3.09
C ARG A 110 3.97 -15.50 3.41
N PRO A 111 3.41 -15.22 4.62
CA PRO A 111 2.94 -13.88 4.96
C PRO A 111 4.00 -12.79 4.77
N GLU A 112 5.25 -13.04 5.16
CA GLU A 112 6.33 -12.07 4.99
C GLU A 112 6.68 -11.84 3.52
N GLU A 113 6.51 -12.84 2.66
CA GLU A 113 6.71 -12.70 1.22
C GLU A 113 5.61 -11.85 0.60
N ILE A 114 4.37 -12.03 1.06
CA ILE A 114 3.23 -11.22 0.61
C ILE A 114 3.46 -9.76 0.96
N GLU A 115 3.90 -9.47 2.20
CA GLU A 115 4.17 -8.10 2.63
C GLU A 115 5.29 -7.45 1.82
N THR A 116 6.36 -8.18 1.56
CA THR A 116 7.47 -7.68 0.74
C THR A 116 7.00 -7.36 -0.68
N ALA A 117 6.22 -8.25 -1.28
CA ALA A 117 5.67 -8.03 -2.61
C ALA A 117 4.70 -6.85 -2.64
N ALA A 118 3.87 -6.70 -1.59
CA ALA A 118 2.91 -5.59 -1.50
C ALA A 118 3.63 -4.24 -1.42
N HIS A 119 4.71 -4.14 -0.65
CA HIS A 119 5.51 -2.91 -0.59
C HIS A 119 6.14 -2.58 -1.95
N ALA A 120 6.71 -3.57 -2.62
CA ALA A 120 7.30 -3.37 -3.93
C ALA A 120 6.25 -2.98 -4.97
N PHE A 121 5.07 -3.57 -4.90
CA PHE A 121 3.94 -3.23 -5.76
C PHE A 121 3.54 -1.75 -5.58
N ALA A 122 3.36 -1.32 -4.34
CA ALA A 122 2.96 0.06 -4.06
C ALA A 122 4.00 1.06 -4.53
N GLN A 123 5.27 0.79 -4.27
CA GLN A 123 6.37 1.66 -4.70
C GLN A 123 6.43 1.77 -6.22
N ALA A 124 6.31 0.65 -6.93
CA ALA A 124 6.38 0.64 -8.39
C ALA A 124 5.13 1.27 -9.02
N LEU A 125 3.94 0.99 -8.46
CA LEU A 125 2.69 1.52 -8.99
C LEU A 125 2.67 3.05 -8.93
N LEU A 126 3.16 3.63 -7.86
CA LEU A 126 3.14 5.07 -7.63
C LEU A 126 4.46 5.76 -8.03
N ASP A 127 5.43 4.98 -8.51
CA ASP A 127 6.74 5.49 -8.93
C ASP A 127 7.37 6.38 -7.85
N THR A 128 7.38 5.89 -6.61
CA THR A 128 7.97 6.62 -5.49
C THR A 128 9.45 6.27 -5.33
N PRO A 129 10.30 7.27 -5.02
CA PRO A 129 11.73 7.01 -4.82
C PRO A 129 12.05 6.34 -3.49
N PHE A 130 11.10 6.34 -2.55
CA PHE A 130 11.31 5.78 -1.21
C PHE A 130 10.45 4.55 -1.02
N HIS A 131 11.06 3.52 -0.41
CA HIS A 131 10.30 2.39 0.08
C HIS A 131 9.51 2.82 1.32
N PRO A 132 8.23 2.40 1.49
CA PRO A 132 7.47 2.78 2.67
C PRO A 132 8.16 2.46 4.00
N THR A 133 8.90 1.35 4.06
CA THR A 133 9.66 0.96 5.25
C THR A 133 10.74 1.98 5.60
N GLU A 134 11.40 2.60 4.61
CA GLU A 134 12.42 3.62 4.86
C GLU A 134 11.81 4.83 5.57
N VAL A 135 10.61 5.22 5.19
CA VAL A 135 9.91 6.33 5.83
C VAL A 135 9.63 5.99 7.29
N GLU A 136 9.14 4.80 7.57
CA GLU A 136 8.88 4.36 8.93
C GLU A 136 10.12 4.32 9.79
N GLN A 137 11.26 3.85 9.26
CA GLN A 137 12.52 3.77 9.98
C GLN A 137 13.04 5.15 10.42
N VAL A 138 12.82 6.16 9.60
CA VAL A 138 13.24 7.53 9.93
C VAL A 138 12.37 8.12 11.05
N LEU A 139 11.12 7.69 11.13
CA LEU A 139 10.17 8.20 12.12
C LEU A 139 10.21 7.43 13.44
N GLY A 140 10.82 6.25 13.43
CA GLY A 140 10.98 5.43 14.61
C GLY A 140 11.96 6.00 15.59
#